data_6188284748b2b5de657fcbeb253a21d0
#
_entry.id   6188284748b2b5de657fcbeb253a21d0
#
_cell.length_a   1.000
_cell.length_b   1.000
_cell.length_c   1.000
_cell.angle_alpha   90.00
_cell.angle_beta   90.00
_cell.angle_gamma   90.00
#
_symmetry.space_group_name_H-M   'P 1'
#
loop_
_entity.id
_entity.type
_entity.pdbx_description
1 polymer ?
#
loop_
_entity_poly.entity_id
_entity_poly.type
_entity_poly.pdbx_seq_one_letter_code
_entity_poly.pdbx_strand_id
1 'polypeptide(L)'
;MAKVFTQEEREKIKGQVVELVRRSGRETLRQLEAKTGATRYLMSVLARELVASGDVYNSGYGLFPSEQARKDWQNARKKLSRAKLKKPVVVDP
;
A
#
# COMPACT_ATOMS: atom_id res chain seq x y z
N MET A 1 -24.26 13.63 -2.98
CA MET A 1 -23.32 14.73 -2.72
C MET A 1 -22.05 14.21 -2.12
N ALA A 2 -20.91 14.69 -2.61
CA ALA A 2 -19.64 14.27 -2.07
C ALA A 2 -19.43 14.85 -0.67
N LYS A 3 -18.92 14.05 0.24
CA LYS A 3 -18.59 14.51 1.58
C LYS A 3 -17.37 15.41 1.52
N VAL A 4 -17.46 16.56 2.20
CA VAL A 4 -16.33 17.49 2.30
C VAL A 4 -15.59 17.21 3.60
N PHE A 5 -14.28 16.98 3.49
CA PHE A 5 -13.41 16.74 4.64
C PHE A 5 -12.70 18.03 5.01
N THR A 6 -12.63 18.31 6.31
CA THR A 6 -11.89 19.46 6.81
C THR A 6 -10.40 19.18 6.73
N GLN A 7 -9.59 20.25 6.85
CA GLN A 7 -8.14 20.09 6.88
C GLN A 7 -7.71 19.19 8.04
N GLU A 8 -8.34 19.35 9.17
CA GLU A 8 -8.08 18.55 10.35
C GLU A 8 -8.36 17.07 10.11
N GLU A 9 -9.50 16.77 9.47
CA GLU A 9 -9.85 15.39 9.12
C GLU A 9 -8.86 14.81 8.12
N ARG A 10 -8.43 15.60 7.14
CA ARG A 10 -7.45 15.17 6.16
C ARG A 10 -6.12 14.80 6.82
N GLU A 11 -5.66 15.64 7.73
CA GLU A 11 -4.40 15.37 8.45
C GLU A 11 -4.50 14.12 9.30
N LYS A 12 -5.64 13.91 9.93
CA LYS A 12 -5.89 12.71 10.72
C LYS A 12 -5.85 11.47 9.84
N ILE A 13 -6.50 11.51 8.70
CA ILE A 13 -6.52 10.38 7.77
C ILE A 13 -5.11 10.10 7.22
N LYS A 14 -4.36 11.15 6.89
CA LYS A 14 -2.98 10.99 6.44
C LYS A 14 -2.13 10.25 7.47
N GLY A 15 -2.27 10.61 8.74
CA GLY A 15 -1.58 9.94 9.82
C GLY A 15 -1.97 8.47 9.92
N GLN A 16 -3.25 8.18 9.79
CA GLN A 16 -3.74 6.80 9.80
C GLN A 16 -3.18 5.99 8.62
N VAL A 17 -3.13 6.59 7.44
CA VAL A 17 -2.58 5.93 6.25
C VAL A 17 -1.13 5.55 6.46
N VAL A 18 -0.31 6.49 6.94
CA VAL A 18 1.11 6.23 7.18
C VAL A 18 1.28 5.10 8.19
N GLU A 19 0.52 5.14 9.28
CA GLU A 19 0.59 4.11 10.30
C GLU A 19 0.18 2.74 9.77
N LEU A 20 -0.92 2.67 9.02
CA LEU A 20 -1.39 1.42 8.44
C LEU A 20 -0.38 0.84 7.46
N VAL A 21 0.19 1.68 6.61
CA VAL A 21 1.18 1.24 5.63
C VAL A 21 2.43 0.69 6.34
N ARG A 22 2.89 1.39 7.38
CA ARG A 22 4.06 0.93 8.14
C ARG A 22 3.80 -0.36 8.88
N ARG A 23 2.61 -0.50 9.43
CA ARG A 23 2.25 -1.69 10.21
C ARG A 23 2.10 -2.93 9.34
N SER A 24 1.42 -2.79 8.21
CA SER A 24 1.15 -3.93 7.31
C SER A 24 2.25 -4.16 6.28
N GLY A 25 3.08 -3.17 6.03
CA GLY A 25 4.13 -3.23 5.01
C GLY A 25 3.65 -2.94 3.60
N ARG A 26 2.36 -3.02 3.35
CA ARG A 26 1.76 -2.72 2.05
C ARG A 26 0.27 -2.52 2.22
N GLU A 27 -0.25 -1.46 1.61
CA GLU A 27 -1.69 -1.20 1.59
C GLU A 27 -2.09 -0.70 0.21
N THR A 28 -3.20 -1.20 -0.32
CA THR A 28 -3.78 -0.65 -1.54
C THR A 28 -4.69 0.52 -1.18
N LEU A 29 -4.96 1.38 -2.16
CA LEU A 29 -5.87 2.50 -1.92
C LEU A 29 -7.25 2.00 -1.50
N ARG A 30 -7.70 0.92 -2.09
CA ARG A 30 -8.98 0.32 -1.76
C ARG A 30 -9.05 -0.12 -0.30
N GLN A 31 -7.99 -0.75 0.18
CA GLN A 31 -7.90 -1.18 1.58
C GLN A 31 -7.89 0.02 2.51
N LEU A 32 -7.17 1.08 2.14
CA LEU A 32 -7.09 2.28 2.94
C LEU A 32 -8.44 3.01 3.01
N GLU A 33 -9.17 3.05 1.90
CA GLU A 33 -10.52 3.60 1.91
C GLU A 33 -11.42 2.87 2.91
N ALA A 34 -11.36 1.55 2.89
CA ALA A 34 -12.18 0.73 3.78
C ALA A 34 -11.79 0.92 5.24
N LYS A 35 -10.50 1.06 5.52
CA LYS A 35 -10.00 1.16 6.90
C LYS A 35 -10.15 2.56 7.50
N THR A 36 -10.08 3.59 6.66
CA THR A 36 -10.12 4.98 7.15
C THR A 36 -11.48 5.64 6.95
N GLY A 37 -12.33 5.08 6.10
CA GLY A 37 -13.61 5.68 5.78
C GLY A 37 -13.53 6.84 4.79
N ALA A 38 -12.36 7.11 4.23
CA ALA A 38 -12.19 8.17 3.24
C ALA A 38 -12.78 7.77 1.90
N THR A 39 -13.17 8.75 1.09
CA THR A 39 -13.63 8.49 -0.26
C THR A 39 -12.44 8.15 -1.16
N ARG A 40 -12.72 7.53 -2.28
CA ARG A 40 -11.67 7.17 -3.25
C ARG A 40 -10.92 8.41 -3.73
N TYR A 41 -11.64 9.47 -4.02
CA TYR A 41 -11.03 10.73 -4.47
C TYR A 41 -10.10 11.30 -3.42
N LEU A 42 -10.59 11.40 -2.18
CA LEU A 42 -9.78 11.93 -1.09
C LEU A 42 -8.55 11.07 -0.85
N MET A 43 -8.72 9.76 -0.84
CA MET A 43 -7.60 8.85 -0.63
C MET A 43 -6.54 9.02 -1.71
N SER A 44 -6.94 9.18 -2.97
CA SER A 44 -6.01 9.41 -4.06
C SER A 44 -5.21 10.70 -3.87
N VAL A 45 -5.87 11.77 -3.43
CA VAL A 45 -5.22 13.05 -3.17
C VAL A 45 -4.23 12.93 -2.02
N LEU A 46 -4.65 12.33 -0.91
CA LEU A 46 -3.82 12.20 0.27
C LEU A 46 -2.62 11.28 0.02
N ALA A 47 -2.82 10.19 -0.70
CA ALA A 47 -1.74 9.29 -1.07
C ALA A 47 -0.69 10.02 -1.90
N ARG A 48 -1.13 10.84 -2.84
CA ARG A 48 -0.22 11.63 -3.67
C ARG A 48 0.59 12.61 -2.83
N GLU A 49 -0.06 13.26 -1.86
CA GLU A 49 0.64 14.17 -0.94
C GLU A 49 1.67 13.44 -0.09
N LEU A 50 1.32 12.27 0.41
CA LEU A 50 2.24 11.47 1.23
C LEU A 50 3.42 10.94 0.44
N VAL A 51 3.22 10.61 -0.83
CA VAL A 51 4.31 10.22 -1.72
C VAL A 51 5.23 11.41 -1.96
N ALA A 52 4.65 12.58 -2.20
CA ALA A 52 5.43 13.79 -2.44
C ALA A 52 6.27 14.19 -1.23
N SER A 53 5.75 13.94 -0.01
CA SER A 53 6.48 14.25 1.23
C SER A 53 7.48 13.17 1.61
N GLY A 54 7.44 12.01 0.96
CA GLY A 54 8.35 10.90 1.25
C GLY A 54 7.89 9.99 2.37
N ASP A 55 6.69 10.19 2.90
CA ASP A 55 6.17 9.36 3.99
C ASP A 55 5.78 7.95 3.53
N VAL A 56 5.37 7.80 2.29
CA VAL A 56 5.07 6.50 1.70
C VAL A 56 5.64 6.44 0.28
N TYR A 57 5.79 5.23 -0.23
CA TYR A 57 6.27 4.98 -1.58
C TYR A 57 5.14 4.35 -2.40
N ASN A 58 4.83 4.93 -3.54
CA ASN A 58 3.78 4.44 -4.42
C ASN A 58 4.36 3.51 -5.49
N SER A 59 3.73 2.36 -5.67
CA SER A 59 4.08 1.46 -6.76
C SER A 59 2.79 0.90 -7.37
N GLY A 60 2.92 0.19 -8.48
CA GLY A 60 1.76 -0.43 -9.11
C GLY A 60 1.06 -1.48 -8.24
N TYR A 61 1.70 -1.88 -7.16
CA TYR A 61 1.16 -2.90 -6.23
C TYR A 61 0.55 -2.31 -4.97
N GLY A 62 0.55 -0.99 -4.82
CA GLY A 62 0.00 -0.32 -3.64
C GLY A 62 0.99 0.65 -3.02
N LEU A 63 0.75 1.02 -1.77
CA LEU A 63 1.60 1.91 -1.01
C LEU A 63 2.49 1.13 -0.06
N PHE A 64 3.76 1.49 0.00
CA PHE A 64 4.77 0.87 0.86
C PHE A 64 5.37 1.93 1.78
N PRO A 65 5.94 1.52 2.92
CA PRO A 65 6.59 2.49 3.82
C PRO A 65 7.82 3.15 3.18
N SER A 66 8.48 2.44 2.26
CA SER A 66 9.66 2.94 1.58
C SER A 66 9.91 2.16 0.31
N GLU A 67 10.83 2.66 -0.52
CA GLU A 67 11.25 1.95 -1.72
C GLU A 67 11.88 0.60 -1.39
N GLN A 68 12.62 0.54 -0.31
CA GLN A 68 13.24 -0.71 0.12
C GLN A 68 12.18 -1.76 0.49
N ALA A 69 11.13 -1.33 1.17
CA ALA A 69 10.03 -2.23 1.53
C ALA A 69 9.36 -2.82 0.28
N ARG A 70 9.18 -2.00 -0.76
CA ARG A 70 8.63 -2.48 -2.02
C ARG A 70 9.55 -3.53 -2.68
N LYS A 71 10.85 -3.26 -2.69
CA LYS A 71 11.82 -4.20 -3.26
C LYS A 71 11.81 -5.52 -2.52
N ASP A 72 11.77 -5.46 -1.19
CA ASP A 72 11.73 -6.66 -0.35
C ASP A 72 10.47 -7.47 -0.62
N TRP A 73 9.33 -6.80 -0.75
CA TRP A 73 8.06 -7.46 -1.04
C TRP A 73 8.09 -8.15 -2.40
N GLN A 74 8.62 -7.48 -3.43
CA GLN A 74 8.73 -8.07 -4.75
C GLN A 74 9.67 -9.27 -4.77
N ASN A 75 10.79 -9.18 -4.07
CA ASN A 75 11.75 -10.26 -3.99
C ASN A 75 11.16 -11.49 -3.30
N ALA A 76 10.44 -11.28 -2.22
CA ALA A 76 9.75 -12.36 -1.51
C ALA A 76 8.74 -13.04 -2.42
N ARG A 77 7.99 -12.24 -3.18
CA ARG A 77 7.00 -12.76 -4.11
C ARG A 77 7.62 -13.56 -5.24
N LYS A 78 8.76 -13.12 -5.76
CA LYS A 78 9.48 -13.83 -6.80
C LYS A 78 9.98 -15.18 -6.29
N LYS A 79 10.50 -15.24 -5.06
CA LYS A 79 10.94 -16.47 -4.44
C LYS A 79 9.80 -17.48 -4.32
N LEU A 80 8.63 -17.01 -3.89
CA LEU A 80 7.46 -17.88 -3.79
C LEU A 80 7.03 -18.42 -5.15
N SER A 81 7.05 -17.59 -6.18
CA SER A 81 6.70 -18.00 -7.53
C SER A 81 7.66 -19.06 -8.05
N ARG A 82 8.96 -18.87 -7.82
CA ARG A 82 9.99 -19.84 -8.23
C ARG A 82 9.80 -21.16 -7.52
N ALA A 83 9.52 -21.12 -6.23
CA ALA A 83 9.31 -22.33 -5.44
C ALA A 83 8.10 -23.11 -5.96
N LYS A 84 7.02 -22.41 -6.28
CA LYS A 84 5.84 -23.04 -6.86
C LYS A 84 6.12 -23.67 -8.22
N LEU A 85 6.87 -22.99 -9.06
CA LEU A 85 7.21 -23.49 -10.39
C LEU A 85 8.10 -24.73 -10.34
N LYS A 86 9.04 -24.77 -9.40
CA LYS A 86 9.93 -25.91 -9.26
C LYS A 86 9.23 -27.15 -8.71
N LYS A 87 8.25 -26.94 -7.87
CA LYS A 87 7.58 -28.03 -7.17
C LYS A 87 6.99 -29.10 -8.10
N PRO A 88 6.21 -28.73 -9.12
CA PRO A 88 5.64 -29.73 -10.03
C PRO A 88 6.69 -30.52 -10.80
N VAL A 89 7.81 -29.89 -11.10
CA VAL A 89 8.88 -30.53 -11.87
C VAL A 89 9.60 -31.58 -11.02
N VAL A 90 9.81 -31.26 -9.75
CA VAL A 90 10.54 -32.14 -8.83
C VAL A 90 9.74 -33.39 -8.52
N VAL A 91 8.44 -33.28 -8.42
CA VAL A 91 7.58 -34.37 -8.03
C VAL A 91 7.47 -35.44 -9.11
N ASP A 92 7.66 -35.05 -10.31
CA ASP A 92 7.46 -35.95 -11.42
C ASP A 92 8.60 -36.96 -11.53
N PRO A 93 8.31 -38.24 -11.30
CA PRO A 93 9.33 -39.32 -11.42
C PRO A 93 9.64 -39.65 -12.86
#